data_d3e3567956ae099a02eb99eb3cb22643
#
_entry.id   d3e3567956ae099a02eb99eb3cb22643
#
_cell.length_a   1.000
_cell.length_b   1.000
_cell.length_c   1.000
_cell.angle_alpha   90.00
_cell.angle_beta   90.00
_cell.angle_gamma   90.00
#
_symmetry.space_group_name_H-M   'P 1'
#
loop_
_entity.id
_entity.type
_entity.pdbx_description
1 polymer ?
#
loop_
_entity_poly.entity_id
_entity_poly.type
_entity_poly.pdbx_seq_one_letter_code
_entity_poly.pdbx_strand_id
1 'polypeptide(L)'
;MKLIRNSFCLISVIGFAVFSVHAQSLPAIERELVDHLDNISKFGNYSGGYDETKIYAENKTLKSKLLSYGKRADVLRYRFPKLKGEMKIVTSRDGNLRIYSWDQETGGTMHDHDSVFEYKGSGGKISTWADKDDAEDFGGFYHEIFQLDTRAGRVYLAVSTFIGSTSYAGQSIKVFRIKGNTLERDVKLIRTGSGLQNSISFAYDFFSVVDRPERPVRLFTFDSARKMFRFPVVIEDE
;
A
#
# COMPACT_ATOMS: atom_id res chain seq x y z
N MET A 1 -18.13 -21.81 -80.76
CA MET A 1 -17.18 -20.84 -80.20
C MET A 1 -17.50 -20.72 -78.71
N LYS A 2 -16.74 -21.48 -77.84
CA LYS A 2 -16.95 -21.48 -76.36
C LYS A 2 -15.95 -20.54 -75.71
N LEU A 3 -16.42 -19.48 -75.06
CA LEU A 3 -15.60 -18.60 -74.20
C LEU A 3 -15.31 -19.28 -72.88
N ILE A 4 -14.04 -19.51 -72.57
CA ILE A 4 -13.54 -19.93 -71.26
C ILE A 4 -13.30 -18.65 -70.43
N ARG A 5 -14.09 -18.50 -69.34
CA ARG A 5 -13.92 -17.42 -68.35
C ARG A 5 -12.96 -17.91 -67.24
N ASN A 6 -11.74 -17.41 -67.24
CA ASN A 6 -10.78 -17.63 -66.16
C ASN A 6 -11.18 -16.74 -64.99
N SER A 7 -11.60 -17.35 -63.87
CA SER A 7 -11.76 -16.66 -62.57
C SER A 7 -10.42 -16.73 -61.81
N PHE A 8 -9.79 -15.57 -61.70
CA PHE A 8 -8.61 -15.41 -60.82
C PHE A 8 -9.12 -15.21 -59.37
N CYS A 9 -8.88 -16.19 -58.51
CA CYS A 9 -9.17 -16.07 -57.08
C CYS A 9 -7.96 -15.42 -56.39
N LEU A 10 -8.11 -14.15 -56.00
CA LEU A 10 -7.08 -13.40 -55.26
C LEU A 10 -7.16 -13.82 -53.76
N ILE A 11 -6.28 -14.68 -53.30
CA ILE A 11 -6.14 -15.04 -51.88
C ILE A 11 -5.35 -13.91 -51.21
N SER A 12 -6.07 -13.03 -50.50
CA SER A 12 -5.48 -12.00 -49.62
C SER A 12 -5.00 -12.67 -48.33
N VAL A 13 -3.70 -12.88 -48.17
CA VAL A 13 -3.08 -13.34 -46.91
C VAL A 13 -2.98 -12.14 -45.98
N ILE A 14 -3.93 -12.01 -45.06
CA ILE A 14 -3.84 -11.04 -43.95
C ILE A 14 -2.85 -11.60 -42.94
N GLY A 15 -1.62 -11.10 -42.96
CA GLY A 15 -0.59 -11.38 -41.97
C GLY A 15 -1.00 -10.76 -40.63
N PHE A 16 -1.44 -11.57 -39.66
CA PHE A 16 -1.57 -11.15 -38.25
C PHE A 16 -0.17 -10.98 -37.68
N ALA A 17 0.28 -9.74 -37.55
CA ALA A 17 1.45 -9.41 -36.74
C ALA A 17 1.10 -9.62 -35.27
N VAL A 18 1.52 -10.75 -34.68
CA VAL A 18 1.41 -11.02 -33.25
C VAL A 18 2.44 -10.14 -32.55
N PHE A 19 2.02 -8.97 -32.07
CA PHE A 19 2.83 -8.19 -31.16
C PHE A 19 2.88 -8.93 -29.81
N SER A 20 3.97 -9.61 -29.54
CA SER A 20 4.26 -10.15 -28.22
C SER A 20 4.47 -8.99 -27.25
N VAL A 21 3.43 -8.60 -26.52
CA VAL A 21 3.58 -7.68 -25.39
C VAL A 21 4.36 -8.42 -24.32
N HIS A 22 5.68 -8.22 -24.31
CA HIS A 22 6.52 -8.75 -23.23
C HIS A 22 6.17 -8.00 -21.94
N ALA A 23 5.65 -8.72 -20.96
CA ALA A 23 5.42 -8.14 -19.64
C ALA A 23 6.77 -7.66 -19.08
N GLN A 24 6.80 -6.41 -18.60
CA GLN A 24 8.00 -5.82 -18.00
C GLN A 24 8.55 -6.71 -16.87
N SER A 25 9.88 -6.89 -16.83
CA SER A 25 10.53 -7.73 -15.82
C SER A 25 10.44 -7.10 -14.42
N LEU A 26 10.44 -7.94 -13.38
CA LEU A 26 10.36 -7.44 -11.99
C LEU A 26 11.50 -6.46 -11.63
N PRO A 27 12.77 -6.68 -12.02
CA PRO A 27 13.83 -5.70 -11.79
C PRO A 27 13.65 -4.39 -12.59
N ALA A 28 12.96 -4.43 -13.74
CA ALA A 28 12.67 -3.21 -14.51
C ALA A 28 11.52 -2.42 -13.86
N ILE A 29 10.50 -3.10 -13.34
CA ILE A 29 9.43 -2.49 -12.55
C ILE A 29 10.04 -1.82 -11.30
N GLU A 30 10.88 -2.54 -10.56
CA GLU A 30 11.50 -2.00 -9.36
C GLU A 30 12.33 -0.74 -9.66
N ARG A 31 13.11 -0.73 -10.73
CA ARG A 31 13.90 0.44 -11.14
C ARG A 31 13.02 1.64 -11.44
N GLU A 32 11.94 1.43 -12.19
CA GLU A 32 10.97 2.48 -12.51
C GLU A 32 10.34 3.08 -11.24
N LEU A 33 9.99 2.23 -10.25
CA LEU A 33 9.46 2.72 -8.98
C LEU A 33 10.49 3.50 -8.16
N VAL A 34 11.78 3.08 -8.18
CA VAL A 34 12.90 3.83 -7.58
C VAL A 34 13.05 5.19 -8.25
N ASP A 35 13.06 5.24 -9.59
CA ASP A 35 13.19 6.50 -10.34
C ASP A 35 12.10 7.52 -9.97
N HIS A 36 10.85 7.06 -9.73
CA HIS A 36 9.77 7.93 -9.26
C HIS A 36 9.99 8.41 -7.82
N LEU A 37 10.47 7.56 -6.92
CA LEU A 37 10.78 7.96 -5.54
C LEU A 37 11.94 8.95 -5.49
N ASP A 38 12.99 8.73 -6.29
CA ASP A 38 14.10 9.68 -6.42
C ASP A 38 13.62 11.05 -6.93
N ASN A 39 12.67 11.06 -7.88
CA ASN A 39 12.05 12.31 -8.35
C ASN A 39 11.19 12.98 -7.27
N ILE A 40 10.41 12.21 -6.49
CA ILE A 40 9.65 12.72 -5.35
C ILE A 40 10.62 13.40 -4.36
N SER A 41 11.70 12.73 -3.99
CA SER A 41 12.71 13.29 -3.09
C SER A 41 13.39 14.54 -3.68
N LYS A 42 13.66 14.56 -4.98
CA LYS A 42 14.27 15.69 -5.67
C LYS A 42 13.39 16.94 -5.72
N PHE A 43 12.06 16.74 -5.92
CA PHE A 43 11.11 17.84 -6.07
C PHE A 43 10.33 18.11 -4.78
N GLY A 44 10.56 17.34 -3.72
CA GLY A 44 9.90 17.45 -2.44
C GLY A 44 10.41 18.61 -1.57
N ASN A 45 9.67 18.88 -0.51
CA ASN A 45 9.93 19.99 0.41
C ASN A 45 11.21 19.84 1.21
N TYR A 46 11.74 18.62 1.36
CA TYR A 46 12.89 18.35 2.24
C TYR A 46 14.23 18.59 1.56
N SER A 47 14.29 18.57 0.23
CA SER A 47 15.54 18.70 -0.55
C SER A 47 15.91 20.14 -0.92
N GLY A 48 15.04 21.12 -0.65
CA GLY A 48 15.24 22.53 -1.06
C GLY A 48 14.99 22.81 -2.54
N GLY A 49 14.58 21.80 -3.30
CA GLY A 49 14.24 21.90 -4.73
C GLY A 49 12.74 21.81 -5.02
N TYR A 50 11.89 22.29 -4.10
CA TYR A 50 10.44 22.13 -4.18
C TYR A 50 9.84 22.61 -5.50
N ASP A 51 9.13 21.70 -6.17
CA ASP A 51 8.34 21.96 -7.37
C ASP A 51 6.98 21.27 -7.23
N GLU A 52 5.98 22.04 -6.82
CA GLU A 52 4.64 21.55 -6.53
C GLU A 52 4.03 20.75 -7.68
N THR A 53 4.15 21.27 -8.90
CA THR A 53 3.57 20.61 -10.09
C THR A 53 4.22 19.25 -10.35
N LYS A 54 5.54 19.15 -10.22
CA LYS A 54 6.27 17.91 -10.46
C LYS A 54 6.04 16.91 -9.36
N ILE A 55 6.08 17.31 -8.08
CA ILE A 55 5.91 16.38 -6.97
C ILE A 55 4.53 15.73 -6.99
N TYR A 56 3.46 16.48 -7.25
CA TYR A 56 2.11 15.91 -7.38
C TYR A 56 2.01 14.95 -8.59
N ALA A 57 2.64 15.31 -9.71
CA ALA A 57 2.65 14.46 -10.91
C ALA A 57 3.41 13.13 -10.65
N GLU A 58 4.56 13.16 -9.96
CA GLU A 58 5.35 11.97 -9.62
C GLU A 58 4.61 11.08 -8.62
N ASN A 59 4.03 11.62 -7.54
CA ASN A 59 3.22 10.86 -6.58
C ASN A 59 2.03 10.18 -7.28
N LYS A 60 1.29 10.90 -8.11
CA LYS A 60 0.18 10.33 -8.89
C LYS A 60 0.64 9.22 -9.82
N THR A 61 1.79 9.39 -10.47
CA THR A 61 2.36 8.39 -11.37
C THR A 61 2.78 7.16 -10.60
N LEU A 62 3.52 7.30 -9.51
CA LEU A 62 3.93 6.21 -8.62
C LEU A 62 2.73 5.39 -8.14
N LYS A 63 1.69 6.07 -7.62
CA LYS A 63 0.43 5.43 -7.19
C LYS A 63 -0.22 4.62 -8.33
N SER A 64 -0.33 5.22 -9.51
CA SER A 64 -0.90 4.57 -10.70
C SER A 64 -0.10 3.33 -11.13
N LYS A 65 1.23 3.41 -11.10
CA LYS A 65 2.13 2.28 -11.41
C LYS A 65 1.96 1.15 -10.39
N LEU A 66 1.95 1.43 -9.10
CA LEU A 66 1.72 0.44 -8.05
C LEU A 66 0.35 -0.23 -8.20
N LEU A 67 -0.72 0.53 -8.49
CA LEU A 67 -2.05 -0.01 -8.75
C LEU A 67 -2.10 -0.91 -9.99
N SER A 68 -1.29 -0.62 -11.00
CA SER A 68 -1.21 -1.41 -12.23
C SER A 68 -0.38 -2.67 -12.05
N TYR A 69 0.86 -2.54 -11.57
CA TYR A 69 1.80 -3.64 -11.39
C TYR A 69 1.35 -4.63 -10.32
N GLY A 70 0.75 -4.14 -9.23
CA GLY A 70 0.23 -4.96 -8.13
C GLY A 70 -0.92 -5.88 -8.52
N LYS A 71 -1.42 -5.85 -9.77
CA LYS A 71 -2.36 -6.86 -10.29
C LYS A 71 -1.68 -8.14 -10.73
N ARG A 72 -0.36 -8.19 -10.72
CA ARG A 72 0.45 -9.33 -11.14
C ARG A 72 0.82 -10.22 -9.95
N ALA A 73 0.62 -11.52 -10.08
CA ALA A 73 0.93 -12.48 -9.02
C ALA A 73 2.44 -12.63 -8.69
N ASP A 74 3.31 -12.33 -9.65
CA ASP A 74 4.75 -12.34 -9.44
C ASP A 74 5.22 -11.10 -8.68
N VAL A 75 4.55 -9.95 -8.85
CA VAL A 75 4.80 -8.71 -8.12
C VAL A 75 4.49 -8.89 -6.63
N LEU A 76 3.36 -9.51 -6.27
CA LEU A 76 2.99 -9.77 -4.87
C LEU A 76 4.06 -10.61 -4.12
N ARG A 77 4.82 -11.43 -4.82
CA ARG A 77 5.88 -12.27 -4.24
C ARG A 77 7.28 -11.67 -4.33
N TYR A 78 7.46 -10.64 -5.15
CA TYR A 78 8.77 -10.02 -5.34
C TYR A 78 9.16 -9.18 -4.12
N ARG A 79 10.42 -9.25 -3.70
CA ARG A 79 10.89 -8.64 -2.44
C ARG A 79 11.24 -7.16 -2.55
N PHE A 80 11.37 -6.64 -3.76
CA PHE A 80 11.76 -5.24 -4.02
C PHE A 80 13.00 -4.80 -3.22
N PRO A 81 14.17 -5.45 -3.38
CA PRO A 81 15.34 -5.17 -2.55
C PRO A 81 15.85 -3.74 -2.65
N LYS A 82 15.65 -3.06 -3.79
CA LYS A 82 16.10 -1.68 -4.02
C LYS A 82 15.15 -0.63 -3.45
N LEU A 83 13.87 -0.98 -3.23
CA LEU A 83 12.91 -0.07 -2.58
C LEU A 83 13.06 -0.05 -1.05
N LYS A 84 13.90 -0.93 -0.50
CA LYS A 84 14.09 -1.03 0.94
C LYS A 84 14.79 0.24 1.47
N GLY A 85 14.07 1.01 2.26
CA GLY A 85 14.54 2.30 2.80
C GLY A 85 13.78 3.49 2.20
N GLU A 86 13.45 3.43 0.91
CA GLU A 86 12.72 4.48 0.19
C GLU A 86 11.20 4.38 0.39
N MET A 87 10.72 3.16 0.54
CA MET A 87 9.29 2.86 0.70
C MET A 87 9.11 1.79 1.78
N LYS A 88 8.07 1.92 2.59
CA LYS A 88 7.66 0.86 3.52
C LYS A 88 6.83 -0.18 2.78
N ILE A 89 7.30 -1.42 2.77
CA ILE A 89 6.59 -2.55 2.18
C ILE A 89 6.38 -3.59 3.27
N VAL A 90 5.13 -3.80 3.65
CA VAL A 90 4.75 -4.82 4.63
C VAL A 90 3.85 -5.87 3.99
N THR A 91 4.11 -7.14 4.28
CA THR A 91 3.35 -8.27 3.74
C THR A 91 2.85 -9.13 4.89
N SER A 92 1.58 -9.53 4.82
CA SER A 92 0.98 -10.46 5.78
C SER A 92 1.72 -11.82 5.77
N ARG A 93 1.67 -12.53 6.89
CA ARG A 93 2.37 -13.81 7.06
C ARG A 93 1.98 -14.87 6.01
N ASP A 94 0.72 -14.85 5.57
CA ASP A 94 0.20 -15.77 4.53
C ASP A 94 0.50 -15.29 3.09
N GLY A 95 1.09 -14.09 2.94
CA GLY A 95 1.41 -13.50 1.64
C GLY A 95 0.19 -13.04 0.83
N ASN A 96 -1.01 -12.93 1.45
CA ASN A 96 -2.23 -12.58 0.74
C ASN A 96 -2.58 -11.09 0.79
N LEU A 97 -1.93 -10.32 1.67
CA LEU A 97 -2.06 -8.86 1.74
C LEU A 97 -0.67 -8.23 1.82
N ARG A 98 -0.42 -7.25 0.97
CA ARG A 98 0.77 -6.40 0.99
C ARG A 98 0.34 -4.95 0.94
N ILE A 99 1.03 -4.11 1.68
CA ILE A 99 0.82 -2.66 1.71
C ILE A 99 2.15 -1.99 1.37
N TYR A 100 2.10 -1.08 0.42
CA TYR A 100 3.16 -0.16 0.05
C TYR A 100 2.81 1.21 0.62
N SER A 101 3.72 1.85 1.34
CA SER A 101 3.51 3.19 1.86
C SER A 101 4.75 4.04 1.63
N TRP A 102 4.57 5.26 1.17
CA TRP A 102 5.66 6.22 0.92
C TRP A 102 5.28 7.62 1.42
N ASP A 103 6.30 8.40 1.76
CA ASP A 103 6.13 9.82 2.05
C ASP A 103 5.97 10.56 0.72
N GLN A 104 4.93 11.36 0.60
CA GLN A 104 4.67 12.16 -0.60
C GLN A 104 5.59 13.37 -0.69
N GLU A 105 6.29 13.73 0.41
CA GLU A 105 7.15 14.91 0.57
C GLU A 105 6.46 16.23 0.22
N THR A 106 5.14 16.27 0.32
CA THR A 106 4.31 17.46 0.10
C THR A 106 4.11 18.27 1.37
N GLY A 107 4.32 17.67 2.54
CA GLY A 107 4.25 18.32 3.85
C GLY A 107 5.53 19.08 4.23
N GLY A 108 5.50 19.73 5.38
CA GLY A 108 6.66 20.32 6.04
C GLY A 108 7.12 19.46 7.21
N THR A 109 6.89 19.94 8.45
CA THR A 109 7.11 19.11 9.66
C THR A 109 6.07 18.00 9.84
N MET A 110 4.96 18.10 9.14
CA MET A 110 3.95 17.05 8.98
C MET A 110 4.33 16.24 7.75
N HIS A 111 4.34 14.91 7.90
CA HIS A 111 4.60 14.00 6.80
C HIS A 111 3.29 13.47 6.23
N ASP A 112 3.14 13.61 4.95
CA ASP A 112 1.97 13.17 4.21
C ASP A 112 2.27 11.85 3.49
N HIS A 113 1.63 10.76 3.94
CA HIS A 113 1.88 9.43 3.42
C HIS A 113 0.72 8.93 2.57
N ASP A 114 1.04 8.31 1.44
CA ASP A 114 0.07 7.56 0.65
C ASP A 114 0.34 6.05 0.69
N SER A 115 -0.67 5.25 0.37
CA SER A 115 -0.57 3.79 0.44
C SER A 115 -1.35 3.09 -0.65
N VAL A 116 -0.74 2.01 -1.18
CA VAL A 116 -1.38 1.07 -2.09
C VAL A 116 -1.42 -0.32 -1.47
N PHE A 117 -2.60 -0.94 -1.53
CA PHE A 117 -2.88 -2.29 -1.04
C PHE A 117 -2.94 -3.25 -2.22
N GLU A 118 -2.17 -4.32 -2.14
CA GLU A 118 -2.16 -5.44 -3.08
C GLU A 118 -2.64 -6.68 -2.34
N TYR A 119 -3.64 -7.40 -2.87
CA TYR A 119 -4.19 -8.53 -2.17
C TYR A 119 -4.65 -9.65 -3.11
N LYS A 120 -4.57 -10.87 -2.59
CA LYS A 120 -4.97 -12.09 -3.28
C LYS A 120 -6.36 -12.50 -2.85
N GLY A 121 -7.32 -12.35 -3.75
CA GLY A 121 -8.71 -12.76 -3.57
C GLY A 121 -8.98 -14.20 -3.93
N SER A 122 -10.27 -14.52 -4.05
CA SER A 122 -10.77 -15.85 -4.42
C SER A 122 -10.25 -16.29 -5.78
N GLY A 123 -9.96 -17.60 -5.91
CA GLY A 123 -9.44 -18.16 -7.15
C GLY A 123 -8.01 -17.70 -7.49
N GLY A 124 -7.31 -17.02 -6.57
CA GLY A 124 -5.96 -16.55 -6.77
C GLY A 124 -5.85 -15.22 -7.54
N LYS A 125 -6.96 -14.55 -7.78
CA LYS A 125 -6.98 -13.23 -8.43
C LYS A 125 -6.26 -12.19 -7.58
N ILE A 126 -5.30 -11.49 -8.15
CA ILE A 126 -4.64 -10.36 -7.51
C ILE A 126 -5.39 -9.08 -7.85
N SER A 127 -5.61 -8.27 -6.84
CA SER A 127 -6.30 -6.98 -6.94
C SER A 127 -5.55 -5.93 -6.13
N THR A 128 -5.75 -4.68 -6.50
CA THR A 128 -5.15 -3.52 -5.82
C THR A 128 -6.23 -2.55 -5.38
N TRP A 129 -5.92 -1.79 -4.35
CA TRP A 129 -6.75 -0.73 -3.85
C TRP A 129 -5.88 0.39 -3.25
N ALA A 130 -6.32 1.63 -3.33
CA ALA A 130 -5.74 2.77 -2.63
C ALA A 130 -6.86 3.69 -2.16
N ASP A 131 -6.58 4.52 -1.15
CA ASP A 131 -7.48 5.61 -0.77
C ASP A 131 -7.58 6.64 -1.91
N LYS A 132 -8.64 7.43 -1.91
CA LYS A 132 -8.77 8.57 -2.82
C LYS A 132 -7.83 9.69 -2.39
N ASP A 133 -7.42 10.50 -3.36
CA ASP A 133 -6.46 11.60 -3.14
C ASP A 133 -7.07 12.79 -2.36
N ASP A 134 -8.37 12.77 -2.04
CA ASP A 134 -9.13 13.79 -1.32
C ASP A 134 -9.39 13.44 0.16
N ALA A 135 -8.69 12.44 0.69
CA ALA A 135 -8.78 12.12 2.12
C ALA A 135 -8.20 13.27 2.95
N GLU A 136 -8.99 13.82 3.87
CA GLU A 136 -8.56 14.88 4.82
C GLU A 136 -7.53 14.39 5.85
N ASP A 137 -7.04 13.16 5.72
CA ASP A 137 -6.11 12.49 6.64
C ASP A 137 -4.71 12.45 6.00
N PHE A 138 -3.70 12.95 6.70
CA PHE A 138 -2.28 12.92 6.23
C PHE A 138 -1.75 11.50 6.10
N GLY A 139 -2.59 10.50 6.24
CA GLY A 139 -2.18 9.11 6.12
C GLY A 139 -1.13 8.69 7.14
N GLY A 140 -0.62 7.50 6.94
CA GLY A 140 0.48 6.95 7.73
C GLY A 140 1.13 5.80 6.98
N PHE A 141 2.40 5.53 7.28
CA PHE A 141 3.07 4.39 6.70
C PHE A 141 2.78 3.13 7.49
N TYR A 142 2.33 2.08 6.78
CA TYR A 142 2.10 0.77 7.38
C TYR A 142 3.42 0.03 7.56
N HIS A 143 3.64 -0.53 8.75
CA HIS A 143 4.89 -1.22 9.10
C HIS A 143 4.72 -2.62 9.65
N GLU A 144 3.50 -3.02 10.04
CA GLU A 144 3.22 -4.35 10.58
C GLU A 144 1.81 -4.82 10.20
N ILE A 145 1.64 -6.12 9.93
CA ILE A 145 0.34 -6.75 9.68
C ILE A 145 0.24 -8.00 10.54
N PHE A 146 -0.70 -8.01 11.47
CA PHE A 146 -1.07 -9.20 12.22
C PHE A 146 -2.23 -9.92 11.54
N GLN A 147 -2.25 -11.24 11.67
CA GLN A 147 -3.30 -12.08 11.16
C GLN A 147 -4.07 -12.73 12.30
N LEU A 148 -5.39 -12.73 12.20
CA LEU A 148 -6.28 -13.39 13.14
C LEU A 148 -7.34 -14.18 12.39
N ASP A 149 -7.42 -15.48 12.65
CA ASP A 149 -8.50 -16.33 12.15
C ASP A 149 -9.71 -16.19 13.10
N THR A 150 -10.82 -15.72 12.57
CA THR A 150 -12.10 -15.57 13.26
C THR A 150 -13.14 -16.56 12.73
N ARG A 151 -14.28 -16.70 13.42
CA ARG A 151 -15.39 -17.50 12.91
C ARG A 151 -15.94 -16.98 11.57
N ALA A 152 -15.81 -15.69 11.32
CA ALA A 152 -16.24 -15.04 10.07
C ALA A 152 -15.14 -14.97 9.00
N GLY A 153 -14.04 -15.72 9.18
CA GLY A 153 -12.88 -15.78 8.28
C GLY A 153 -11.68 -15.01 8.81
N ARG A 154 -10.61 -15.02 8.01
CA ARG A 154 -9.35 -14.34 8.34
C ARG A 154 -9.49 -12.84 8.24
N VAL A 155 -8.92 -12.14 9.23
CA VAL A 155 -8.77 -10.69 9.23
C VAL A 155 -7.29 -10.31 9.35
N TYR A 156 -6.97 -9.13 8.87
CA TYR A 156 -5.65 -8.52 8.92
C TYR A 156 -5.74 -7.24 9.72
N LEU A 157 -4.92 -7.14 10.75
CA LEU A 157 -4.80 -5.93 11.58
C LEU A 157 -3.51 -5.24 11.16
N ALA A 158 -3.63 -4.17 10.40
CA ALA A 158 -2.49 -3.42 9.90
C ALA A 158 -2.21 -2.21 10.78
N VAL A 159 -0.96 -2.11 11.24
CA VAL A 159 -0.49 -1.01 12.07
C VAL A 159 0.23 0.01 11.21
N SER A 160 -0.17 1.27 11.32
CA SER A 160 0.49 2.40 10.68
C SER A 160 0.99 3.40 11.72
N THR A 161 2.02 4.15 11.34
CA THR A 161 2.51 5.32 12.09
C THR A 161 2.24 6.56 11.26
N PHE A 162 1.72 7.61 11.87
CA PHE A 162 1.58 8.93 11.28
C PHE A 162 2.47 9.95 12.00
N ILE A 163 2.90 10.98 11.28
CA ILE A 163 3.74 12.07 11.76
C ILE A 163 3.01 13.37 11.48
N GLY A 164 2.36 13.93 12.50
CA GLY A 164 1.56 15.15 12.36
C GLY A 164 2.35 16.43 12.57
N SER A 165 3.51 16.36 13.24
CA SER A 165 4.46 17.45 13.39
C SER A 165 5.78 16.96 13.96
N THR A 166 6.73 17.86 14.22
CA THR A 166 7.99 17.53 14.90
C THR A 166 7.80 16.87 16.27
N SER A 167 6.75 17.23 17.01
CA SER A 167 6.45 16.67 18.32
C SER A 167 5.24 15.71 18.33
N TYR A 168 4.34 15.82 17.37
CA TYR A 168 3.10 15.09 17.33
C TYR A 168 3.19 13.89 16.38
N ALA A 169 3.16 12.69 16.91
CA ALA A 169 3.12 11.46 16.15
C ALA A 169 2.09 10.49 16.76
N GLY A 170 1.79 9.41 16.07
CA GLY A 170 0.90 8.40 16.61
C GLY A 170 0.89 7.14 15.80
N GLN A 171 0.18 6.14 16.31
CA GLN A 171 -0.04 4.88 15.63
C GLN A 171 -1.53 4.56 15.57
N SER A 172 -1.91 4.00 14.44
CA SER A 172 -3.24 3.47 14.22
C SER A 172 -3.19 1.99 13.90
N ILE A 173 -4.25 1.27 14.26
CA ILE A 173 -4.49 -0.08 13.77
C ILE A 173 -5.83 -0.12 13.07
N LYS A 174 -5.84 -0.63 11.83
CA LYS A 174 -7.05 -0.82 11.03
C LYS A 174 -7.29 -2.30 10.75
N VAL A 175 -8.55 -2.72 10.74
CA VAL A 175 -8.93 -4.11 10.46
C VAL A 175 -9.41 -4.24 9.02
N PHE A 176 -8.80 -5.17 8.30
CA PHE A 176 -9.13 -5.51 6.92
C PHE A 176 -9.57 -6.96 6.80
N ARG A 177 -10.39 -7.26 5.81
CA ARG A 177 -10.75 -8.63 5.41
C ARG A 177 -10.75 -8.74 3.90
N ILE A 178 -10.21 -9.83 3.38
CA ILE A 178 -10.34 -10.17 1.97
C ILE A 178 -11.58 -11.07 1.83
N LYS A 179 -12.61 -10.57 1.15
CA LYS A 179 -13.86 -11.30 0.88
C LYS A 179 -14.11 -11.35 -0.62
N GLY A 180 -14.09 -12.57 -1.17
CA GLY A 180 -14.10 -12.72 -2.62
C GLY A 180 -12.87 -12.03 -3.23
N ASN A 181 -13.11 -11.04 -4.08
CA ASN A 181 -12.08 -10.22 -4.72
C ASN A 181 -12.09 -8.77 -4.24
N THR A 182 -12.63 -8.52 -3.04
CA THR A 182 -12.75 -7.19 -2.46
C THR A 182 -12.00 -7.13 -1.13
N LEU A 183 -11.32 -6.02 -0.87
CA LEU A 183 -10.75 -5.69 0.43
C LEU A 183 -11.79 -4.90 1.25
N GLU A 184 -12.41 -5.57 2.23
CA GLU A 184 -13.31 -4.93 3.20
C GLU A 184 -12.48 -4.14 4.21
N ARG A 185 -12.83 -2.88 4.46
CA ARG A 185 -12.12 -1.92 5.32
C ARG A 185 -12.91 -1.50 6.55
N ASP A 186 -14.20 -1.77 6.56
CA ASP A 186 -15.10 -1.50 7.70
C ASP A 186 -15.42 -2.80 8.46
N VAL A 187 -14.37 -3.49 8.89
CA VAL A 187 -14.50 -4.73 9.67
C VAL A 187 -14.47 -4.40 11.14
N LYS A 188 -15.64 -4.24 11.76
CA LYS A 188 -15.78 -3.92 13.18
C LYS A 188 -15.43 -5.14 14.04
N LEU A 189 -14.23 -5.12 14.63
CA LEU A 189 -13.70 -6.21 15.44
C LEU A 189 -13.17 -5.77 16.81
N ILE A 190 -12.69 -4.52 16.91
CA ILE A 190 -12.04 -4.01 18.11
C ILE A 190 -13.11 -3.49 19.07
N ARG A 191 -13.21 -4.11 20.25
CA ARG A 191 -14.16 -3.67 21.27
C ARG A 191 -13.53 -2.57 22.12
N THR A 192 -14.20 -1.42 22.17
CA THR A 192 -13.85 -0.27 23.02
C THR A 192 -15.04 0.11 23.92
N GLY A 193 -14.87 1.08 24.79
CA GLY A 193 -15.97 1.62 25.60
C GLY A 193 -17.11 2.21 24.76
N SER A 194 -16.83 2.74 23.57
CA SER A 194 -17.81 3.27 22.61
C SER A 194 -18.40 2.23 21.67
N GLY A 195 -18.06 0.93 21.83
CA GLY A 195 -18.58 -0.17 21.02
C GLY A 195 -17.54 -0.83 20.11
N LEU A 196 -18.02 -1.52 19.07
CA LEU A 196 -17.14 -2.19 18.10
C LEU A 196 -16.64 -1.22 17.04
N GLN A 197 -15.33 -1.13 16.90
CA GLN A 197 -14.61 -0.28 15.95
C GLN A 197 -13.87 -1.11 14.90
N ASN A 198 -13.65 -0.52 13.72
CA ASN A 198 -12.80 -1.07 12.66
C ASN A 198 -11.34 -0.57 12.78
N SER A 199 -11.10 0.47 13.59
CA SER A 199 -9.79 1.04 13.85
C SER A 199 -9.74 1.70 15.23
N ILE A 200 -8.53 1.80 15.78
CA ILE A 200 -8.21 2.68 16.92
C ILE A 200 -6.88 3.36 16.65
N SER A 201 -6.72 4.55 17.21
CA SER A 201 -5.53 5.38 17.04
C SER A 201 -5.13 6.00 18.37
N PHE A 202 -3.81 6.10 18.60
CA PHE A 202 -3.23 6.77 19.75
C PHE A 202 -2.14 7.72 19.27
N ALA A 203 -2.26 8.97 19.69
CA ALA A 203 -1.22 9.97 19.49
C ALA A 203 -0.31 10.05 20.72
N TYR A 204 0.91 10.50 20.51
CA TYR A 204 1.88 10.76 21.56
C TYR A 204 2.78 11.93 21.20
N ASP A 205 3.33 12.61 22.22
CA ASP A 205 4.43 13.54 22.03
C ASP A 205 5.71 12.76 21.74
N PHE A 206 6.31 13.02 20.57
CA PHE A 206 7.54 12.34 20.16
C PHE A 206 8.68 12.54 21.18
N PHE A 207 8.80 13.74 21.76
CA PHE A 207 9.86 14.04 22.74
C PHE A 207 9.68 13.28 24.06
N SER A 208 8.43 12.94 24.43
CA SER A 208 8.18 12.12 25.63
C SER A 208 8.68 10.67 25.50
N VAL A 209 8.98 10.23 24.28
CA VAL A 209 9.41 8.85 23.96
C VAL A 209 10.77 8.78 23.27
N VAL A 210 11.47 9.93 23.08
CA VAL A 210 12.72 10.01 22.32
C VAL A 210 13.85 9.16 22.92
N ASP A 211 13.87 9.01 24.25
CA ASP A 211 14.87 8.23 24.96
C ASP A 211 14.55 6.73 25.06
N ARG A 212 13.40 6.30 24.56
CA ARG A 212 13.05 4.89 24.53
C ARG A 212 13.89 4.15 23.49
N PRO A 213 14.40 2.94 23.81
CA PRO A 213 15.24 2.18 22.88
C PRO A 213 14.45 1.59 21.71
N GLU A 214 13.12 1.45 21.84
CA GLU A 214 12.29 0.89 20.77
C GLU A 214 12.10 1.90 19.65
N ARG A 215 12.49 1.49 18.45
CA ARG A 215 12.22 2.27 17.23
C ARG A 215 11.74 1.33 16.11
N PRO A 216 10.60 1.62 15.48
CA PRO A 216 9.60 2.62 15.89
C PRO A 216 9.00 2.30 17.27
N VAL A 217 8.47 3.31 17.95
CA VAL A 217 7.70 3.12 19.19
C VAL A 217 6.57 2.12 18.90
N ARG A 218 6.39 1.13 19.78
CA ARG A 218 5.34 0.13 19.61
C ARG A 218 4.21 0.39 20.59
N LEU A 219 3.10 0.92 20.09
CA LEU A 219 1.88 1.05 20.88
C LEU A 219 0.99 -0.19 20.78
N PHE A 220 1.15 -0.95 19.70
CA PHE A 220 0.37 -2.16 19.46
C PHE A 220 1.26 -3.39 19.47
N THR A 221 0.86 -4.43 20.25
CA THR A 221 1.55 -5.71 20.26
C THR A 221 0.54 -6.85 20.15
N PHE A 222 0.88 -7.91 19.44
CA PHE A 222 0.04 -9.08 19.24
C PHE A 222 0.71 -10.35 19.76
N ASP A 223 0.05 -11.02 20.70
CA ASP A 223 0.41 -12.36 21.17
C ASP A 223 -0.32 -13.40 20.31
N SER A 224 0.39 -13.97 19.34
CA SER A 224 -0.19 -14.96 18.43
C SER A 224 -0.60 -16.26 19.08
N ALA A 225 0.07 -16.65 20.18
CA ALA A 225 -0.23 -17.88 20.92
C ALA A 225 -1.55 -17.76 21.70
N ARG A 226 -1.74 -16.61 22.35
CA ARG A 226 -2.95 -16.30 23.11
C ARG A 226 -4.05 -15.65 22.26
N LYS A 227 -3.74 -15.27 21.02
CA LYS A 227 -4.61 -14.49 20.12
C LYS A 227 -5.08 -13.19 20.78
N MET A 228 -4.21 -12.56 21.55
CA MET A 228 -4.48 -11.34 22.29
C MET A 228 -3.75 -10.17 21.68
N PHE A 229 -4.44 -9.06 21.67
CA PHE A 229 -3.92 -7.78 21.23
C PHE A 229 -3.80 -6.85 22.43
N ARG A 230 -2.68 -6.13 22.55
CA ARG A 230 -2.44 -5.16 23.62
C ARG A 230 -2.24 -3.79 23.00
N PHE A 231 -2.80 -2.79 23.64
CA PHE A 231 -2.67 -1.37 23.28
C PHE A 231 -2.76 -0.52 24.56
N PRO A 232 -2.27 0.73 24.53
CA PRO A 232 -2.35 1.63 25.66
C PRO A 232 -3.80 1.90 26.08
N VAL A 233 -3.99 2.16 27.37
CA VAL A 233 -5.21 2.74 27.89
C VAL A 233 -4.86 4.16 28.30
N VAL A 234 -5.56 5.15 27.76
CA VAL A 234 -5.44 6.55 28.17
C VAL A 234 -6.24 6.69 29.46
N ILE A 235 -5.59 7.10 30.53
CA ILE A 235 -6.22 7.44 31.81
C ILE A 235 -6.14 8.97 31.89
N GLU A 236 -7.27 9.64 32.07
CA GLU A 236 -7.29 11.06 32.40
C GLU A 236 -6.91 11.16 33.90
N ASP A 237 -5.85 11.88 34.19
CA ASP A 237 -5.53 12.27 35.57
C ASP A 237 -6.56 13.34 36.00
N GLU A 238 -7.25 13.11 37.14
CA GLU A 238 -8.19 14.03 37.74
C GLU A 238 -7.50 15.28 38.34
#